data_319d4051fcb0b800ad0647dfa5da000c
#
_entry.id   319d4051fcb0b800ad0647dfa5da000c
#
_cell.length_a   1.000
_cell.length_b   1.000
_cell.length_c   1.000
_cell.angle_alpha   90.00
_cell.angle_beta   90.00
_cell.angle_gamma   90.00
#
_symmetry.space_group_name_H-M   'P 1'
#
loop_
_entity.id
_entity.type
_entity.pdbx_description
1 polymer ?
#
loop_
_entity_poly.entity_id
_entity_poly.type
_entity_poly.pdbx_seq_one_letter_code
_entity_poly.pdbx_strand_id
1 'polypeptide(L)'
;MFEKVNPCHPDKVADRIAGALVDLAYKKAENPRIAVEVLIGHGVCHIIAETSVSLDKACVTAAVHRIAGNLTIDYVEVPQNSHLADNQADGVRCGDNGIFKGMPVTEEQKMLSQIARNIFSVYPFDGKYILDGDRLILCQSNAETQHLREIYPDAEINPLGDWTGGTDVDTGATNRKLG
;
A
#
# COMPACT_ATOMS: atom_id res chain seq x y z
N MET A 1 -19.19 2.98 4.26
CA MET A 1 -18.23 1.86 4.12
C MET A 1 -16.80 2.41 4.17
N PHE A 2 -15.94 1.82 4.97
CA PHE A 2 -14.52 2.17 5.11
C PHE A 2 -13.67 0.91 4.91
N GLU A 3 -12.52 1.07 4.27
CA GLU A 3 -11.55 0.02 4.05
C GLU A 3 -10.21 0.38 4.71
N LYS A 4 -9.52 -0.61 5.22
CA LYS A 4 -8.16 -0.49 5.73
C LYS A 4 -7.34 -1.70 5.34
N VAL A 5 -6.17 -1.45 4.74
CA VAL A 5 -5.15 -2.46 4.50
C VAL A 5 -4.05 -2.36 5.55
N ASN A 6 -3.42 -3.49 5.87
CA ASN A 6 -2.31 -3.52 6.81
C ASN A 6 -0.95 -3.26 6.10
N PRO A 7 0.16 -3.12 6.83
CA PRO A 7 1.47 -2.84 6.24
C PRO A 7 2.02 -3.88 5.27
N CYS A 8 1.53 -5.12 5.30
CA CYS A 8 1.94 -6.19 4.38
C CYS A 8 1.05 -6.31 3.14
N HIS A 9 -0.03 -5.53 3.05
CA HIS A 9 -0.86 -5.52 1.85
C HIS A 9 -0.08 -4.95 0.65
N PRO A 10 -0.22 -5.52 -0.57
CA PRO A 10 0.52 -5.05 -1.77
C PRO A 10 0.41 -3.56 -1.99
N ASP A 11 -0.81 -3.01 -1.91
CA ASP A 11 -1.04 -1.59 -2.15
C ASP A 11 -0.30 -0.71 -1.14
N LYS A 12 -0.22 -1.16 0.13
CA LYS A 12 0.53 -0.42 1.16
C LYS A 12 2.04 -0.52 0.96
N VAL A 13 2.51 -1.67 0.49
CA VAL A 13 3.92 -1.84 0.13
C VAL A 13 4.25 -0.99 -1.09
N ALA A 14 3.39 -0.96 -2.11
CA ALA A 14 3.54 -0.11 -3.30
C ALA A 14 3.60 1.37 -2.93
N ASP A 15 2.68 1.86 -2.09
CA ASP A 15 2.70 3.24 -1.56
C ASP A 15 4.03 3.58 -0.88
N ARG A 16 4.56 2.67 -0.07
CA ARG A 16 5.83 2.89 0.64
C ARG A 16 7.02 2.93 -0.31
N ILE A 17 7.01 2.11 -1.36
CA ILE A 17 8.03 2.14 -2.41
C ILE A 17 7.94 3.47 -3.17
N ALA A 18 6.75 3.85 -3.64
CA ALA A 18 6.54 5.10 -4.34
C ALA A 18 7.03 6.30 -3.50
N GLY A 19 6.67 6.35 -2.21
CA GLY A 19 7.15 7.38 -1.30
C GLY A 19 8.68 7.42 -1.14
N ALA A 20 9.32 6.27 -1.07
CA ALA A 20 10.77 6.20 -0.98
C ALA A 20 11.48 6.71 -2.25
N LEU A 21 10.88 6.49 -3.44
CA LEU A 21 11.42 7.01 -4.69
C LEU A 21 11.22 8.52 -4.79
N VAL A 22 10.10 9.05 -4.33
CA VAL A 22 9.90 10.50 -4.20
C VAL A 22 10.96 11.10 -3.28
N ASP A 23 11.25 10.49 -2.14
CA ASP A 23 12.31 10.93 -1.22
C ASP A 23 13.70 10.93 -1.91
N LEU A 24 13.97 9.96 -2.80
CA LEU A 24 15.21 9.92 -3.57
C LEU A 24 15.32 11.12 -4.54
N ALA A 25 14.21 11.51 -5.17
CA ALA A 25 14.19 12.68 -6.04
C ALA A 25 14.45 13.98 -5.25
N TYR A 26 13.80 14.14 -4.09
CA TYR A 26 14.00 15.31 -3.20
C TYR A 26 15.41 15.39 -2.62
N LYS A 27 16.15 14.32 -2.54
CA LYS A 27 17.59 14.36 -2.21
C LYS A 27 18.46 14.92 -3.33
N LYS A 28 17.96 14.93 -4.57
CA LYS A 28 18.71 15.40 -5.75
C LYS A 28 18.36 16.83 -6.15
N ALA A 29 17.14 17.29 -5.86
CA ALA A 29 16.68 18.64 -6.19
C ALA A 29 15.72 19.14 -5.13
N GLU A 30 15.62 20.45 -4.98
CA GLU A 30 14.77 21.10 -3.98
C GLU A 30 13.28 20.89 -4.28
N ASN A 31 12.86 20.98 -5.54
CA ASN A 31 11.48 20.80 -5.97
C ASN A 31 11.42 19.90 -7.22
N PRO A 32 11.75 18.61 -7.10
CA PRO A 32 11.67 17.71 -8.23
C PRO A 32 10.22 17.46 -8.58
N ARG A 33 9.94 17.42 -9.87
CA ARG A 33 8.64 16.95 -10.36
C ARG A 33 8.75 15.46 -10.57
N ILE A 34 7.93 14.70 -9.88
CA ILE A 34 7.97 13.24 -9.93
C ILE A 34 6.59 12.65 -9.68
N ALA A 35 6.23 11.68 -10.52
CA ALA A 35 5.10 10.79 -10.33
C ALA A 35 5.60 9.35 -10.41
N VAL A 36 5.17 8.49 -9.48
CA VAL A 36 5.64 7.11 -9.39
C VAL A 36 4.45 6.18 -9.29
N GLU A 37 4.36 5.27 -10.25
CA GLU A 37 3.40 4.17 -10.27
C GLU A 37 4.11 2.88 -9.89
N VAL A 38 3.56 2.12 -8.97
CA VAL A 38 4.13 0.86 -8.49
C VAL A 38 3.09 -0.24 -8.49
N LEU A 39 3.40 -1.33 -9.15
CA LEU A 39 2.65 -2.57 -9.07
C LEU A 39 3.55 -3.67 -8.49
N ILE A 40 3.08 -4.35 -7.45
CA ILE A 40 3.85 -5.38 -6.77
C ILE A 40 3.03 -6.67 -6.62
N GLY A 41 3.66 -7.80 -6.85
CA GLY A 41 3.07 -9.13 -6.68
C GLY A 41 3.94 -10.23 -7.28
N HIS A 42 3.74 -11.47 -6.83
CA HIS A 42 4.40 -12.65 -7.37
C HIS A 42 5.93 -12.54 -7.54
N GLY A 43 6.60 -11.91 -6.58
CA GLY A 43 8.05 -11.77 -6.58
C GLY A 43 8.59 -10.67 -7.53
N VAL A 44 7.70 -9.86 -8.12
CA VAL A 44 8.08 -8.79 -9.06
C VAL A 44 7.56 -7.43 -8.58
N CYS A 45 8.34 -6.39 -8.81
CA CYS A 45 7.98 -5.00 -8.59
C CYS A 45 8.15 -4.24 -9.92
N HIS A 46 7.03 -3.84 -10.52
CA HIS A 46 7.01 -2.98 -11.70
C HIS A 46 6.90 -1.53 -11.27
N ILE A 47 7.77 -0.68 -11.80
CA ILE A 47 7.83 0.74 -11.45
C ILE A 47 7.92 1.57 -12.72
N ILE A 48 7.03 2.56 -12.84
CA ILE A 48 7.16 3.64 -13.81
C ILE A 48 7.37 4.92 -13.02
N ALA A 49 8.50 5.59 -13.25
CA ALA A 49 8.80 6.89 -12.66
C ALA A 49 8.86 7.94 -13.75
N GLU A 50 7.88 8.84 -13.75
CA GLU A 50 7.91 10.06 -14.55
C GLU A 50 8.57 11.15 -13.73
N THR A 51 9.73 11.67 -14.16
CA THR A 51 10.54 12.53 -13.30
C THR A 51 11.38 13.56 -14.06
N SER A 52 11.56 14.72 -13.44
CA SER A 52 12.47 15.78 -13.89
C SER A 52 13.94 15.54 -13.48
N VAL A 53 14.19 14.57 -12.61
CA VAL A 53 15.54 14.23 -12.12
C VAL A 53 15.73 12.73 -12.20
N SER A 54 16.78 12.27 -12.89
CA SER A 54 17.04 10.84 -13.02
C SER A 54 17.38 10.21 -11.67
N LEU A 55 16.79 9.05 -11.38
CA LEU A 55 17.06 8.28 -10.18
C LEU A 55 18.15 7.23 -10.46
N ASP A 56 19.04 7.06 -9.50
CA ASP A 56 20.05 6.02 -9.57
C ASP A 56 19.40 4.64 -9.36
N LYS A 57 19.58 3.73 -10.33
CA LYS A 57 18.99 2.39 -10.28
C LYS A 57 19.43 1.58 -9.06
N ALA A 58 20.66 1.77 -8.57
CA ALA A 58 21.12 1.09 -7.37
C ALA A 58 20.38 1.61 -6.13
N CYS A 59 20.12 2.91 -6.06
CA CYS A 59 19.33 3.51 -4.99
C CYS A 59 17.85 3.07 -5.05
N VAL A 60 17.26 2.98 -6.25
CA VAL A 60 15.91 2.45 -6.45
C VAL A 60 15.84 1.00 -5.96
N THR A 61 16.78 0.15 -6.41
CA THR A 61 16.86 -1.26 -5.99
C THR A 61 17.00 -1.38 -4.47
N ALA A 62 17.88 -0.60 -3.86
CA ALA A 62 18.07 -0.61 -2.42
C ALA A 62 16.81 -0.18 -1.65
N ALA A 63 16.06 0.81 -2.16
CA ALA A 63 14.79 1.24 -1.58
C ALA A 63 13.72 0.14 -1.64
N VAL A 64 13.56 -0.51 -2.79
CA VAL A 64 12.61 -1.63 -2.97
C VAL A 64 12.97 -2.79 -2.05
N HIS A 65 14.24 -3.24 -2.06
CA HIS A 65 14.69 -4.38 -1.24
C HIS A 65 14.55 -4.12 0.27
N ARG A 66 14.78 -2.89 0.70
CA ARG A 66 14.58 -2.49 2.11
C ARG A 66 13.12 -2.56 2.53
N ILE A 67 12.16 -2.30 1.62
CA ILE A 67 10.72 -2.22 1.92
C ILE A 67 10.04 -3.57 1.72
N ALA A 68 10.37 -4.28 0.64
CA ALA A 68 9.64 -5.43 0.15
C ALA A 68 10.49 -6.72 0.02
N GLY A 69 11.77 -6.69 0.41
CA GLY A 69 12.67 -7.83 0.26
C GLY A 69 13.21 -7.99 -1.16
N ASN A 70 13.77 -9.16 -1.44
CA ASN A 70 14.41 -9.46 -2.73
C ASN A 70 13.36 -9.76 -3.81
N LEU A 71 12.90 -8.72 -4.47
CA LEU A 71 12.01 -8.82 -5.62
C LEU A 71 12.79 -8.60 -6.92
N THR A 72 12.31 -9.19 -8.01
CA THR A 72 12.71 -8.78 -9.35
C THR A 72 12.14 -7.40 -9.64
N ILE A 73 12.98 -6.46 -10.08
CA ILE A 73 12.57 -5.07 -10.28
C ILE A 73 12.59 -4.76 -11.78
N ASP A 74 11.44 -4.39 -12.30
CA ASP A 74 11.27 -3.82 -13.63
C ASP A 74 11.05 -2.31 -13.47
N TYR A 75 12.09 -1.52 -13.75
CA TYR A 75 12.11 -0.08 -13.55
C TYR A 75 12.21 0.67 -14.87
N VAL A 76 11.19 1.47 -15.15
CA VAL A 76 11.12 2.35 -16.31
C VAL A 76 11.09 3.79 -15.85
N GLU A 77 12.05 4.59 -16.30
CA GLU A 77 12.08 6.04 -16.07
C GLU A 77 11.71 6.76 -17.37
N VAL A 78 10.78 7.69 -17.27
CA VAL A 78 10.33 8.53 -18.39
C VAL A 78 10.50 10.01 -18.06
N PRO A 79 10.75 10.87 -19.06
CA PRO A 79 10.80 12.31 -18.87
C PRO A 79 9.46 12.86 -18.38
N GLN A 80 9.52 13.90 -17.54
CA GLN A 80 8.35 14.62 -17.06
C GLN A 80 7.48 15.12 -18.22
N ASN A 81 6.20 14.81 -18.18
CA ASN A 81 5.22 15.37 -19.12
C ASN A 81 5.02 16.87 -18.87
N SER A 82 5.05 17.68 -19.94
CA SER A 82 4.92 19.13 -19.83
C SER A 82 3.58 19.57 -19.21
N HIS A 83 2.48 18.91 -19.56
CA HIS A 83 1.16 19.23 -19.00
C HIS A 83 1.06 18.90 -17.50
N LEU A 84 1.66 17.81 -17.07
CA LEU A 84 1.73 17.47 -15.65
C LEU A 84 2.63 18.47 -14.91
N ALA A 85 3.72 18.88 -15.55
CA ALA A 85 4.62 19.89 -15.05
C ALA A 85 3.92 21.24 -14.83
N ASP A 86 3.12 21.68 -15.80
CA ASP A 86 2.36 22.92 -15.72
C ASP A 86 1.28 22.87 -14.62
N ASN A 87 0.60 21.74 -14.49
CA ASN A 87 -0.38 21.52 -13.41
C ASN A 87 0.24 21.55 -12.01
N GLN A 88 1.50 21.17 -11.87
CA GLN A 88 2.23 21.21 -10.60
C GLN A 88 2.86 22.59 -10.31
N ALA A 89 3.03 23.44 -11.32
CA ALA A 89 3.64 24.76 -11.16
C ALA A 89 2.74 25.77 -10.46
N ASP A 90 1.42 25.65 -10.59
CA ASP A 90 0.42 26.62 -10.10
C ASP A 90 -0.05 26.37 -8.66
N GLY A 91 0.71 25.65 -7.86
CA GLY A 91 0.41 25.36 -6.45
C GLY A 91 -0.28 24.02 -6.23
N VAL A 92 -0.63 23.74 -4.97
CA VAL A 92 -1.26 22.48 -4.56
C VAL A 92 -2.68 22.41 -5.12
N ARG A 93 -2.88 21.61 -6.15
CA ARG A 93 -4.21 21.26 -6.64
C ARG A 93 -4.63 19.92 -6.04
N CYS A 94 -5.89 19.82 -5.60
CA CYS A 94 -6.49 18.55 -5.24
C CYS A 94 -6.57 17.65 -6.48
N GLY A 95 -5.95 16.50 -6.42
CA GLY A 95 -5.92 15.50 -7.48
C GLY A 95 -4.92 14.42 -7.14
N ASP A 96 -4.71 13.49 -8.02
CA ASP A 96 -3.83 12.33 -7.89
C ASP A 96 -2.31 12.66 -7.82
N ASN A 97 -1.97 13.88 -7.44
CA ASN A 97 -0.62 14.42 -7.58
C ASN A 97 0.22 14.28 -6.30
N GLY A 98 -0.06 13.32 -5.43
CA GLY A 98 0.72 13.20 -4.21
C GLY A 98 0.43 11.96 -3.38
N ILE A 99 1.43 11.60 -2.58
CA ILE A 99 1.27 10.60 -1.55
C ILE A 99 0.57 11.23 -0.37
N PHE A 100 -0.71 10.93 -0.21
CA PHE A 100 -1.46 11.34 0.97
C PHE A 100 -1.24 10.32 2.09
N LYS A 101 -0.62 10.73 3.18
CA LYS A 101 -0.78 10.04 4.45
C LYS A 101 -2.17 10.37 4.97
N GLY A 102 -3.16 9.54 4.62
CA GLY A 102 -4.50 9.67 5.17
C GLY A 102 -4.46 9.44 6.69
N MET A 103 -4.79 10.50 7.44
CA MET A 103 -5.05 10.36 8.87
C MET A 103 -6.50 9.93 9.06
N PRO A 104 -6.78 8.91 9.90
CA PRO A 104 -8.15 8.55 10.21
C PRO A 104 -8.82 9.72 10.97
N VAL A 105 -9.90 10.25 10.42
CA VAL A 105 -10.60 11.44 10.99
C VAL A 105 -11.93 11.07 11.62
N THR A 106 -12.68 10.12 11.06
CA THR A 106 -13.94 9.65 11.67
C THR A 106 -13.68 8.58 12.73
N GLU A 107 -14.63 8.34 13.62
CA GLU A 107 -14.51 7.31 14.66
C GLU A 107 -14.43 5.91 14.04
N GLU A 108 -15.18 5.65 12.97
CA GLU A 108 -15.12 4.39 12.23
C GLU A 108 -13.75 4.14 11.61
N GLN A 109 -13.15 5.18 11.01
CA GLN A 109 -11.79 5.09 10.47
C GLN A 109 -10.74 4.85 11.56
N LYS A 110 -10.89 5.50 12.72
CA LYS A 110 -9.99 5.30 13.88
C LYS A 110 -10.13 3.89 14.42
N MET A 111 -11.37 3.40 14.59
CA MET A 111 -11.65 2.05 15.05
C MET A 111 -11.05 1.01 14.10
N LEU A 112 -11.32 1.12 12.80
CA LEU A 112 -10.79 0.19 11.80
C LEU A 112 -9.25 0.22 11.75
N SER A 113 -8.64 1.40 11.91
CA SER A 113 -7.18 1.54 11.99
C SER A 113 -6.61 0.89 13.24
N GLN A 114 -7.34 0.93 14.36
CA GLN A 114 -6.91 0.24 15.59
C GLN A 114 -7.01 -1.27 15.46
N ILE A 115 -8.13 -1.77 14.90
CA ILE A 115 -8.32 -3.19 14.58
C ILE A 115 -7.17 -3.70 13.69
N ALA A 116 -6.87 -2.99 12.62
CA ALA A 116 -5.79 -3.34 11.71
C ALA A 116 -4.42 -3.45 12.43
N ARG A 117 -4.11 -2.51 13.32
CA ARG A 117 -2.87 -2.56 14.13
C ARG A 117 -2.85 -3.73 15.10
N ASN A 118 -3.95 -3.97 15.78
CA ASN A 118 -4.06 -5.07 16.75
C ASN A 118 -3.86 -6.42 16.06
N ILE A 119 -4.54 -6.66 14.95
CA ILE A 119 -4.41 -7.89 14.19
C ILE A 119 -2.98 -8.03 13.65
N PHE A 120 -2.43 -6.98 13.05
CA PHE A 120 -1.08 -6.99 12.49
C PHE A 120 0.02 -7.25 13.54
N SER A 121 -0.19 -6.82 14.78
CA SER A 121 0.77 -7.08 15.86
C SER A 121 0.92 -8.56 16.21
N VAL A 122 -0.11 -9.37 15.95
CA VAL A 122 -0.14 -10.82 16.20
C VAL A 122 0.13 -11.60 14.91
N TYR A 123 -0.46 -11.14 13.81
CA TYR A 123 -0.37 -11.76 12.49
C TYR A 123 0.24 -10.76 11.48
N PRO A 124 1.59 -10.64 11.41
CA PRO A 124 2.27 -9.67 10.56
C PRO A 124 2.33 -10.13 9.09
N PHE A 125 1.19 -10.51 8.54
CA PHE A 125 0.98 -10.97 7.18
C PHE A 125 -0.08 -10.13 6.49
N ASP A 126 -0.31 -10.38 5.20
CA ASP A 126 -1.28 -9.65 4.41
C ASP A 126 -2.70 -9.66 5.02
N GLY A 127 -3.32 -8.51 5.04
CA GLY A 127 -4.67 -8.36 5.56
C GLY A 127 -5.37 -7.09 5.08
N LYS A 128 -6.69 -7.24 4.91
CA LYS A 128 -7.61 -6.20 4.46
C LYS A 128 -8.88 -6.26 5.28
N TYR A 129 -9.35 -5.12 5.73
CA TYR A 129 -10.46 -5.02 6.66
C TYR A 129 -11.47 -3.99 6.19
N ILE A 130 -12.77 -4.30 6.34
CA ILE A 130 -13.86 -3.41 5.97
C ILE A 130 -14.82 -3.23 7.13
N LEU A 131 -15.26 -2.00 7.30
CA LEU A 131 -16.39 -1.62 8.16
C LEU A 131 -17.47 -0.96 7.31
N ASP A 132 -18.66 -1.55 7.29
CA ASP A 132 -19.83 -1.05 6.58
C ASP A 132 -21.02 -0.98 7.52
N GLY A 133 -21.28 0.20 8.08
CA GLY A 133 -22.18 0.35 9.22
C GLY A 133 -21.67 -0.48 10.40
N ASP A 134 -22.51 -1.39 10.87
CA ASP A 134 -22.17 -2.30 11.97
C ASP A 134 -21.51 -3.60 11.51
N ARG A 135 -21.36 -3.78 10.21
CA ARG A 135 -20.77 -4.99 9.62
C ARG A 135 -19.26 -4.86 9.53
N LEU A 136 -18.51 -5.69 10.26
CA LEU A 136 -17.07 -5.78 10.23
C LEU A 136 -16.64 -7.04 9.47
N ILE A 137 -15.81 -6.88 8.43
CA ILE A 137 -15.23 -7.98 7.66
C ILE A 137 -13.70 -7.94 7.84
N LEU A 138 -13.13 -9.04 8.28
CA LEU A 138 -11.70 -9.20 8.51
C LEU A 138 -11.15 -10.30 7.59
N CYS A 139 -10.32 -9.93 6.65
CA CYS A 139 -9.59 -10.85 5.80
C CYS A 139 -8.11 -10.78 6.19
N GLN A 140 -7.58 -11.87 6.77
CA GLN A 140 -6.22 -11.96 7.27
C GLN A 140 -5.59 -13.29 6.86
N SER A 141 -4.45 -13.22 6.17
CA SER A 141 -3.67 -14.40 5.83
C SER A 141 -2.90 -14.93 7.03
N ASN A 142 -2.60 -16.24 7.03
CA ASN A 142 -1.79 -16.94 8.04
C ASN A 142 -2.25 -16.67 9.48
N ALA A 143 -3.56 -16.48 9.69
CA ALA A 143 -4.15 -16.26 11.00
C ALA A 143 -4.86 -17.51 11.52
N GLU A 144 -4.87 -17.65 12.83
CA GLU A 144 -5.76 -18.59 13.50
C GLU A 144 -7.17 -17.98 13.56
N THR A 145 -8.01 -18.38 12.63
CA THR A 145 -9.38 -17.84 12.46
C THR A 145 -10.20 -17.96 13.74
N GLN A 146 -10.02 -19.04 14.51
CA GLN A 146 -10.73 -19.21 15.78
C GLN A 146 -10.31 -18.16 16.81
N HIS A 147 -9.02 -17.84 16.90
CA HIS A 147 -8.53 -16.76 17.78
C HIS A 147 -9.08 -15.39 17.38
N LEU A 148 -9.17 -15.11 16.09
CA LEU A 148 -9.79 -13.85 15.63
C LEU A 148 -11.29 -13.79 15.98
N ARG A 149 -12.02 -14.90 15.90
CA ARG A 149 -13.45 -14.98 16.32
C ARG A 149 -13.64 -14.75 17.82
N GLU A 150 -12.70 -15.16 18.63
CA GLU A 150 -12.75 -14.92 20.08
C GLU A 150 -12.58 -13.43 20.40
N ILE A 151 -11.74 -12.73 19.63
CA ILE A 151 -11.48 -11.28 19.83
C ILE A 151 -12.58 -10.44 19.16
N TYR A 152 -13.08 -10.86 18.02
CA TYR A 152 -14.06 -10.14 17.20
C TYR A 152 -15.26 -11.05 16.89
N PRO A 153 -16.11 -11.37 17.90
CA PRO A 153 -17.16 -12.40 17.75
C PRO A 153 -18.23 -12.02 16.73
N ASP A 154 -18.47 -10.73 16.51
CA ASP A 154 -19.49 -10.23 15.59
C ASP A 154 -18.93 -9.97 14.17
N ALA A 155 -17.65 -10.23 13.93
CA ALA A 155 -17.02 -10.02 12.64
C ALA A 155 -17.15 -11.24 11.71
N GLU A 156 -17.28 -10.95 10.42
CA GLU A 156 -17.08 -11.95 9.38
C GLU A 156 -15.57 -12.14 9.14
N ILE A 157 -15.04 -13.30 9.52
CA ILE A 157 -13.60 -13.56 9.43
C ILE A 157 -13.32 -14.54 8.30
N ASN A 158 -12.44 -14.15 7.37
CA ASN A 158 -12.04 -14.94 6.22
C ASN A 158 -13.25 -15.60 5.52
N PRO A 159 -14.26 -14.83 5.08
CA PRO A 159 -15.54 -15.38 4.63
C PRO A 159 -15.45 -16.26 3.38
N LEU A 160 -14.33 -16.26 2.66
CA LEU A 160 -14.05 -17.15 1.54
C LEU A 160 -13.17 -18.35 1.91
N GLY A 161 -12.90 -18.54 3.19
CA GLY A 161 -12.00 -19.54 3.72
C GLY A 161 -10.66 -18.96 4.14
N ASP A 162 -9.97 -19.71 5.01
CA ASP A 162 -8.64 -19.34 5.46
C ASP A 162 -7.64 -19.51 4.32
N TRP A 163 -6.64 -18.62 4.26
CA TRP A 163 -5.54 -18.78 3.34
C TRP A 163 -4.19 -18.64 4.03
N THR A 164 -3.28 -19.47 3.62
CA THR A 164 -1.88 -19.40 3.97
C THR A 164 -1.14 -18.91 2.73
N GLY A 165 -0.86 -17.63 2.68
CA GLY A 165 0.06 -17.09 1.69
C GLY A 165 1.48 -17.24 2.21
N GLY A 166 2.46 -17.35 1.32
CA GLY A 166 3.85 -17.11 1.68
C GLY A 166 4.04 -15.66 2.14
N THR A 167 5.26 -15.27 2.28
CA THR A 167 5.63 -13.86 2.52
C THR A 167 5.29 -12.96 1.33
N ASP A 168 4.93 -13.57 0.20
CA ASP A 168 4.50 -12.88 -1.00
C ASP A 168 3.06 -12.44 -0.82
N VAL A 169 2.88 -11.19 -0.97
CA VAL A 169 1.66 -10.45 -0.79
C VAL A 169 0.66 -10.88 -1.86
N ASP A 170 -0.31 -11.72 -1.51
CA ASP A 170 -1.39 -12.13 -2.40
C ASP A 170 -2.74 -11.97 -1.71
N THR A 171 -3.47 -10.94 -2.09
CA THR A 171 -4.82 -10.64 -1.61
C THR A 171 -5.93 -11.10 -2.54
N GLY A 172 -5.64 -12.00 -3.48
CA GLY A 172 -6.60 -12.43 -4.48
C GLY A 172 -7.95 -12.90 -3.92
N ALA A 173 -7.94 -13.61 -2.79
CA ALA A 173 -9.16 -14.04 -2.11
C ALA A 173 -9.92 -12.86 -1.48
N THR A 174 -9.21 -11.91 -0.88
CA THR A 174 -9.77 -10.69 -0.30
C THR A 174 -10.43 -9.84 -1.38
N ASN A 175 -9.75 -9.61 -2.49
CA ASN A 175 -10.27 -8.80 -3.58
C ASN A 175 -11.52 -9.40 -4.21
N ARG A 176 -11.61 -10.72 -4.37
CA ARG A 176 -12.82 -11.39 -4.88
C ARG A 176 -14.05 -11.21 -3.98
N LYS A 177 -13.86 -11.08 -2.68
CA LYS A 177 -14.98 -10.86 -1.74
C LYS A 177 -15.40 -9.41 -1.66
N LEU A 178 -14.45 -8.50 -1.81
CA LEU A 178 -14.62 -7.07 -1.55
C LEU A 178 -14.72 -6.23 -2.83
N GLY A 179 -14.40 -6.83 -3.99
CA GLY A 179 -14.42 -6.18 -5.32
C GLY A 179 -15.82 -6.22 -5.96
#